data_a25423eda6553349faded49856b98257
#
_entry.id   a25423eda6553349faded49856b98257
#
_cell.length_a   1.000
_cell.length_b   1.000
_cell.length_c   1.000
_cell.angle_alpha   90.00
_cell.angle_beta   90.00
_cell.angle_gamma   90.00
#
_symmetry.space_group_name_H-M   'P 1'
#
loop_
_entity.id
_entity.type
_entity.pdbx_description
1 polymer ?
#
loop_
_entity_poly.entity_id
_entity_poly.type
_entity_poly.pdbx_seq_one_letter_code
_entity_poly.pdbx_strand_id
1 'polypeptide(L)'
;MNTPTRIDALKTSDSILRRFKKIQDHGSPYRGRVHSVYRHTINLQFPDALLALQCADSPLSPISLSLPLNGSQMDALSVTQNAPCFVYPDHIEIHCKDSLILIHVENATAHYSASISDVAIGSTFRDCIGKVIQESGKSGFAYIFNDDPHLKGDFILQGARKYIQETEEFLQNEETEKAAISLGRILGLGTGLTPSGDDFLCGVLAMLQTTGQEKNSFTRMLHRR
;
A
#
# COMPACT_ATOMS: atom_id res chain seq x y z
N MET A 1 -7.01 -12.90 35.41
CA MET A 1 -6.44 -12.74 34.05
C MET A 1 -7.58 -13.00 33.08
N ASN A 2 -7.89 -12.07 32.17
CA ASN A 2 -8.93 -12.30 31.18
C ASN A 2 -8.47 -13.37 30.19
N THR A 3 -9.40 -14.24 29.77
CA THR A 3 -9.13 -15.25 28.75
C THR A 3 -8.66 -14.54 27.46
N PRO A 4 -7.58 -15.00 26.80
CA PRO A 4 -7.11 -14.39 25.56
C PRO A 4 -8.19 -14.46 24.48
N THR A 5 -8.34 -13.39 23.71
CA THR A 5 -9.17 -13.39 22.49
C THR A 5 -8.40 -14.11 21.38
N ARG A 6 -8.94 -15.22 20.88
CA ARG A 6 -8.34 -16.03 19.81
C ARG A 6 -9.03 -15.76 18.49
N ILE A 7 -8.23 -15.56 17.43
CA ILE A 7 -8.70 -15.28 16.07
C ILE A 7 -7.87 -16.12 15.11
N ASP A 8 -8.52 -16.91 14.27
CA ASP A 8 -7.84 -17.62 13.18
C ASP A 8 -7.86 -16.75 11.94
N ALA A 9 -6.69 -16.48 11.37
CA ALA A 9 -6.58 -15.69 10.15
C ALA A 9 -7.16 -16.46 8.95
N LEU A 10 -7.85 -15.75 8.05
CA LEU A 10 -8.46 -16.31 6.84
C LEU A 10 -7.47 -16.46 5.71
N LYS A 11 -6.75 -15.36 5.41
CA LYS A 11 -5.83 -15.26 4.28
C LYS A 11 -4.61 -14.45 4.67
N THR A 12 -3.48 -14.77 4.07
CA THR A 12 -2.25 -14.00 4.22
C THR A 12 -1.45 -13.97 2.92
N SER A 13 -0.60 -12.98 2.74
CA SER A 13 0.31 -12.97 1.61
C SER A 13 1.41 -14.01 1.79
N ASP A 14 1.91 -14.53 0.68
CA ASP A 14 3.06 -15.44 0.67
C ASP A 14 4.34 -14.80 1.24
N SER A 15 4.49 -13.48 1.11
CA SER A 15 5.60 -12.73 1.68
C SER A 15 5.59 -12.76 3.21
N ILE A 16 4.41 -12.68 3.82
CA ILE A 16 4.23 -12.80 5.28
C ILE A 16 4.52 -14.22 5.74
N LEU A 17 4.00 -15.23 5.05
CA LEU A 17 4.30 -16.63 5.38
C LEU A 17 5.80 -16.92 5.36
N ARG A 18 6.52 -16.38 4.38
CA ARG A 18 7.99 -16.50 4.33
C ARG A 18 8.67 -15.85 5.53
N ARG A 19 8.14 -14.74 6.05
CA ARG A 19 8.65 -14.10 7.27
C ARG A 19 8.40 -14.95 8.51
N PHE A 20 7.22 -15.51 8.67
CA PHE A 20 6.91 -16.43 9.78
C PHE A 20 7.85 -17.63 9.81
N LYS A 21 8.14 -18.22 8.63
CA LYS A 21 9.12 -19.32 8.53
C LYS A 21 10.52 -18.91 8.99
N LYS A 22 10.99 -17.72 8.60
CA LYS A 22 12.30 -17.20 9.04
C LYS A 22 12.36 -16.99 10.56
N ILE A 23 11.27 -16.59 11.20
CA ILE A 23 11.20 -16.42 12.67
C ILE A 23 11.36 -17.78 13.35
N GLN A 24 10.80 -18.84 12.78
CA GLN A 24 10.95 -20.20 13.28
C GLN A 24 12.42 -20.61 13.38
N ASP A 25 13.26 -20.21 12.42
CA ASP A 25 14.68 -20.56 12.39
C ASP A 25 15.52 -19.81 13.44
N HIS A 26 15.02 -18.67 13.95
CA HIS A 26 15.76 -17.83 14.90
C HIS A 26 15.41 -18.06 16.39
N GLY A 27 14.39 -18.86 16.70
CA GLY A 27 14.07 -19.30 18.07
C GLY A 27 13.59 -18.21 19.05
N SER A 28 13.45 -16.95 18.62
CA SER A 28 12.98 -15.84 19.45
C SER A 28 11.81 -15.10 18.76
N PRO A 29 10.81 -14.63 19.51
CA PRO A 29 9.71 -13.89 18.91
C PRO A 29 10.20 -12.58 18.29
N TYR A 30 9.64 -12.25 17.11
CA TYR A 30 9.93 -11.00 16.45
C TYR A 30 9.07 -9.89 17.06
N ARG A 31 9.74 -8.90 17.67
CA ARG A 31 9.10 -7.87 18.47
C ARG A 31 8.73 -6.65 17.65
N GLY A 32 7.52 -6.15 17.86
CA GLY A 32 6.99 -4.95 17.24
C GLY A 32 6.03 -4.20 18.17
N ARG A 33 5.31 -3.27 17.58
CA ARG A 33 4.26 -2.50 18.24
C ARG A 33 3.12 -2.20 17.28
N VAL A 34 1.96 -1.89 17.83
CA VAL A 34 0.85 -1.34 17.05
C VAL A 34 1.24 0.08 16.59
N HIS A 35 1.33 0.28 15.27
CA HIS A 35 1.62 1.59 14.68
C HIS A 35 0.39 2.48 14.62
N SER A 36 -0.71 1.95 14.08
CA SER A 36 -1.96 2.69 13.91
C SER A 36 -3.14 1.74 13.93
N VAL A 37 -4.30 2.26 14.35
CA VAL A 37 -5.56 1.54 14.47
C VAL A 37 -6.61 2.32 13.69
N TYR A 38 -7.26 1.64 12.75
CA TYR A 38 -8.38 2.13 11.97
C TYR A 38 -9.53 1.12 12.06
N ARG A 39 -10.73 1.54 11.69
CA ARG A 39 -11.93 0.70 11.75
C ARG A 39 -11.79 -0.63 10.99
N HIS A 40 -11.06 -0.66 9.87
CA HIS A 40 -10.91 -1.85 9.03
C HIS A 40 -9.49 -2.40 9.00
N THR A 41 -8.53 -1.77 9.69
CA THR A 41 -7.12 -2.15 9.65
C THR A 41 -6.40 -1.80 10.93
N ILE A 42 -5.58 -2.72 11.44
CA ILE A 42 -4.60 -2.48 12.50
C ILE A 42 -3.22 -2.72 11.91
N ASN A 43 -2.36 -1.70 11.91
CA ASN A 43 -1.01 -1.81 11.41
C ASN A 43 -0.03 -2.12 12.54
N LEU A 44 0.76 -3.16 12.36
CA LEU A 44 1.84 -3.56 13.26
C LEU A 44 3.17 -3.20 12.64
N GLN A 45 4.00 -2.44 13.38
CA GLN A 45 5.34 -2.03 12.96
C GLN A 45 6.40 -2.88 13.63
N PHE A 46 7.32 -3.37 12.83
CA PHE A 46 8.55 -4.08 13.22
C PHE A 46 9.77 -3.29 12.74
N PRO A 47 11.00 -3.61 13.18
CA PRO A 47 12.21 -2.86 12.78
C PRO A 47 12.42 -2.74 11.26
N ASP A 48 12.05 -3.77 10.50
CA ASP A 48 12.27 -3.86 9.03
C ASP A 48 10.97 -4.17 8.26
N ALA A 49 9.79 -4.10 8.90
CA ALA A 49 8.53 -4.50 8.30
C ALA A 49 7.32 -3.77 8.84
N LEU A 50 6.31 -3.71 8.00
CA LEU A 50 4.93 -3.39 8.37
C LEU A 50 4.05 -4.60 8.06
N LEU A 51 3.10 -4.91 8.94
CA LEU A 51 2.08 -5.93 8.78
C LEU A 51 0.71 -5.28 9.00
N ALA A 52 -0.21 -5.47 8.08
CA ALA A 52 -1.58 -4.97 8.19
C ALA A 52 -2.55 -6.12 8.54
N LEU A 53 -3.16 -6.05 9.71
CA LEU A 53 -4.29 -6.89 10.07
C LEU A 53 -5.55 -6.23 9.52
N GLN A 54 -6.29 -6.92 8.64
CA GLN A 54 -7.40 -6.33 7.91
C GLN A 54 -8.69 -7.12 8.10
N CYS A 55 -9.83 -6.42 7.99
CA CYS A 55 -11.15 -7.06 7.92
C CYS A 55 -11.24 -8.02 6.74
N ALA A 56 -12.17 -8.97 6.82
CA ALA A 56 -12.37 -10.03 5.82
C ALA A 56 -12.70 -9.49 4.42
N ASP A 57 -13.38 -8.35 4.35
CA ASP A 57 -13.83 -7.67 3.12
C ASP A 57 -12.82 -6.67 2.54
N SER A 58 -11.69 -6.45 3.23
CA SER A 58 -10.65 -5.54 2.76
C SER A 58 -9.81 -6.16 1.66
N PRO A 59 -9.37 -5.36 0.66
CA PRO A 59 -8.45 -5.84 -0.37
C PRO A 59 -7.13 -6.33 0.23
N LEU A 60 -6.65 -7.47 -0.24
CA LEU A 60 -5.36 -8.02 0.20
C LEU A 60 -4.19 -7.27 -0.45
N SER A 61 -3.17 -6.99 0.35
CA SER A 61 -1.89 -6.44 -0.09
C SER A 61 -0.74 -7.39 0.28
N PRO A 62 0.47 -7.17 -0.22
CA PRO A 62 1.64 -7.98 0.14
C PRO A 62 1.99 -8.02 1.63
N ILE A 63 1.46 -7.08 2.42
CA ILE A 63 1.67 -6.99 3.87
C ILE A 63 0.42 -7.31 4.68
N SER A 64 -0.64 -7.86 4.04
CA SER A 64 -1.94 -8.11 4.69
C SER A 64 -2.04 -9.48 5.32
N LEU A 65 -2.70 -9.51 6.46
CA LEU A 65 -3.28 -10.68 7.12
C LEU A 65 -4.77 -10.41 7.32
N SER A 66 -5.63 -11.16 6.62
CA SER A 66 -7.09 -11.00 6.69
C SER A 66 -7.65 -11.78 7.87
N LEU A 67 -8.48 -11.11 8.68
CA LEU A 67 -9.15 -11.66 9.84
C LEU A 67 -10.65 -11.86 9.57
N PRO A 68 -11.33 -12.85 10.17
CA PRO A 68 -12.77 -13.08 10.02
C PRO A 68 -13.60 -12.07 10.82
N LEU A 69 -13.24 -10.78 10.70
CA LEU A 69 -13.85 -9.70 11.46
C LEU A 69 -14.35 -8.62 10.51
N ASN A 70 -15.42 -7.94 10.90
CA ASN A 70 -15.85 -6.67 10.29
C ASN A 70 -15.35 -5.47 11.10
N GLY A 71 -15.59 -4.24 10.61
CA GLY A 71 -15.11 -3.02 11.26
C GLY A 71 -15.56 -2.87 12.72
N SER A 72 -16.79 -3.20 13.05
CA SER A 72 -17.29 -3.12 14.44
C SER A 72 -16.63 -4.15 15.37
N GLN A 73 -16.33 -5.33 14.85
CA GLN A 73 -15.62 -6.38 15.60
C GLN A 73 -14.12 -6.01 15.76
N MET A 74 -13.51 -5.37 14.77
CA MET A 74 -12.15 -4.83 14.91
C MET A 74 -12.08 -3.76 16.01
N ASP A 75 -13.05 -2.83 16.05
CA ASP A 75 -13.14 -1.79 17.08
C ASP A 75 -13.29 -2.43 18.47
N ALA A 76 -14.09 -3.52 18.58
CA ALA A 76 -14.33 -4.24 19.84
C ALA A 76 -13.08 -4.93 20.42
N LEU A 77 -12.02 -5.14 19.62
CA LEU A 77 -10.75 -5.65 20.12
C LEU A 77 -10.04 -4.66 21.06
N SER A 78 -10.43 -3.39 21.05
CA SER A 78 -9.90 -2.33 21.91
C SER A 78 -8.37 -2.21 21.84
N VAL A 79 -7.79 -2.48 20.67
CA VAL A 79 -6.36 -2.33 20.43
C VAL A 79 -5.98 -0.84 20.47
N THR A 80 -4.90 -0.53 21.13
CA THR A 80 -4.40 0.85 21.23
C THR A 80 -3.07 1.02 20.51
N GLN A 81 -2.81 2.21 20.01
CA GLN A 81 -1.52 2.57 19.43
C GLN A 81 -0.39 2.37 20.45
N ASN A 82 0.77 1.92 19.98
CA ASN A 82 1.95 1.54 20.75
C ASN A 82 1.79 0.29 21.64
N ALA A 83 0.68 -0.43 21.59
CA ALA A 83 0.57 -1.73 22.26
C ALA A 83 1.69 -2.67 21.75
N PRO A 84 2.42 -3.36 22.65
CA PRO A 84 3.46 -4.32 22.25
C PRO A 84 2.85 -5.46 21.45
N CYS A 85 3.55 -5.91 20.41
CA CYS A 85 3.18 -7.11 19.68
C CYS A 85 4.39 -8.02 19.44
N PHE A 86 4.11 -9.30 19.30
CA PHE A 86 5.13 -10.34 19.13
C PHE A 86 4.66 -11.31 18.06
N VAL A 87 5.55 -11.67 17.15
CA VAL A 87 5.29 -12.68 16.12
C VAL A 87 6.04 -13.94 16.49
N TYR A 88 5.30 -15.02 16.58
CA TYR A 88 5.78 -16.38 16.77
C TYR A 88 5.62 -17.16 15.45
N PRO A 89 6.18 -18.36 15.32
CA PRO A 89 6.07 -19.16 14.08
C PRO A 89 4.64 -19.46 13.61
N ASP A 90 3.70 -19.55 14.54
CA ASP A 90 2.32 -20.02 14.34
C ASP A 90 1.26 -18.95 14.68
N HIS A 91 1.63 -17.88 15.38
CA HIS A 91 0.69 -16.84 15.80
C HIS A 91 1.33 -15.47 16.03
N ILE A 92 0.47 -14.46 16.18
CA ILE A 92 0.82 -13.10 16.61
C ILE A 92 0.13 -12.84 17.95
N GLU A 93 0.86 -12.26 18.88
CA GLU A 93 0.32 -11.72 20.13
C GLU A 93 0.25 -10.20 20.06
N ILE A 94 -0.86 -9.61 20.52
CA ILE A 94 -0.99 -8.18 20.78
C ILE A 94 -1.36 -8.01 22.25
N HIS A 95 -0.49 -7.36 23.00
CA HIS A 95 -0.65 -7.15 24.44
C HIS A 95 -1.34 -5.81 24.69
N CYS A 96 -2.67 -5.84 24.82
CA CYS A 96 -3.46 -4.69 25.22
C CYS A 96 -3.45 -4.50 26.73
N LYS A 97 -3.89 -3.34 27.23
CA LYS A 97 -3.91 -3.03 28.66
C LYS A 97 -4.65 -4.08 29.50
N ASP A 98 -5.82 -4.50 29.02
CA ASP A 98 -6.73 -5.36 29.76
C ASP A 98 -7.00 -6.71 29.07
N SER A 99 -6.34 -6.98 27.94
CA SER A 99 -6.58 -8.20 27.14
C SER A 99 -5.32 -8.62 26.36
N LEU A 100 -5.27 -9.90 26.04
CA LEU A 100 -4.30 -10.47 25.11
C LEU A 100 -5.05 -10.98 23.87
N ILE A 101 -4.58 -10.58 22.69
CA ILE A 101 -5.13 -11.04 21.41
C ILE A 101 -4.13 -11.98 20.79
N LEU A 102 -4.60 -13.19 20.44
CA LEU A 102 -3.83 -14.23 19.77
C LEU A 102 -4.38 -14.42 18.35
N ILE A 103 -3.56 -14.19 17.32
CA ILE A 103 -3.97 -14.36 15.93
C ILE A 103 -3.18 -15.52 15.35
N HIS A 104 -3.86 -16.65 15.16
CA HIS A 104 -3.27 -17.86 14.59
C HIS A 104 -3.22 -17.78 13.05
N VAL A 105 -2.10 -18.23 12.46
CA VAL A 105 -1.85 -18.13 11.00
C VAL A 105 -1.73 -19.49 10.32
N GLU A 106 -1.71 -20.58 11.07
CA GLU A 106 -1.45 -21.92 10.55
C GLU A 106 -2.44 -22.36 9.46
N ASN A 107 -3.72 -21.97 9.62
CA ASN A 107 -4.80 -22.33 8.70
C ASN A 107 -5.08 -21.24 7.65
N ALA A 108 -4.32 -20.15 7.64
CA ALA A 108 -4.53 -19.06 6.70
C ALA A 108 -4.20 -19.48 5.27
N THR A 109 -5.13 -19.24 4.35
CA THR A 109 -4.89 -19.49 2.92
C THR A 109 -3.87 -18.51 2.37
N ALA A 110 -2.83 -19.02 1.70
CA ALA A 110 -1.83 -18.18 1.07
C ALA A 110 -2.41 -17.39 -0.12
N HIS A 111 -2.13 -16.09 -0.17
CA HIS A 111 -2.36 -15.23 -1.32
C HIS A 111 -1.03 -14.93 -2.00
N TYR A 112 -0.95 -15.22 -3.27
CA TYR A 112 0.23 -14.96 -4.08
C TYR A 112 0.02 -13.70 -4.92
N SER A 113 0.88 -12.70 -4.73
CA SER A 113 0.93 -11.56 -5.62
C SER A 113 1.64 -11.97 -6.91
N ALA A 114 0.93 -11.96 -8.02
CA ALA A 114 1.54 -12.18 -9.32
C ALA A 114 2.51 -11.03 -9.62
N SER A 115 3.74 -11.37 -9.98
CA SER A 115 4.66 -10.40 -10.59
C SER A 115 4.35 -10.37 -12.08
N ILE A 116 3.94 -9.23 -12.58
CA ILE A 116 3.72 -8.99 -14.01
C ILE A 116 4.92 -8.19 -14.50
N SER A 117 5.65 -8.72 -15.49
CA SER A 117 6.79 -8.05 -16.11
C SER A 117 6.70 -8.16 -17.63
N ASP A 118 7.38 -7.26 -18.32
CA ASP A 118 7.57 -7.27 -19.77
C ASP A 118 6.28 -7.23 -20.58
N VAL A 119 5.27 -6.53 -20.08
CA VAL A 119 3.99 -6.33 -20.78
C VAL A 119 4.17 -5.30 -21.90
N ALA A 120 3.84 -5.68 -23.14
CA ALA A 120 3.78 -4.75 -24.25
C ALA A 120 2.53 -3.86 -24.14
N ILE A 121 2.73 -2.55 -24.14
CA ILE A 121 1.64 -1.57 -24.14
C ILE A 121 1.17 -1.34 -25.58
N GLY A 122 0.04 -1.94 -25.95
CA GLY A 122 -0.63 -1.70 -27.23
C GLY A 122 -1.65 -0.56 -27.17
N SER A 123 -2.23 -0.22 -28.33
CA SER A 123 -3.32 0.77 -28.44
C SER A 123 -4.52 0.40 -27.57
N THR A 124 -4.92 -0.87 -27.57
CA THR A 124 -6.04 -1.38 -26.75
C THR A 124 -5.86 -1.09 -25.28
N PHE A 125 -4.62 -1.16 -24.75
CA PHE A 125 -4.34 -0.85 -23.35
C PHE A 125 -4.57 0.64 -23.05
N ARG A 126 -4.15 1.54 -23.95
CA ARG A 126 -4.40 2.98 -23.82
C ARG A 126 -5.89 3.30 -23.83
N ASP A 127 -6.65 2.65 -24.71
CA ASP A 127 -8.11 2.82 -24.79
C ASP A 127 -8.79 2.33 -23.52
N CYS A 128 -8.35 1.20 -22.95
CA CYS A 128 -8.84 0.70 -21.66
C CYS A 128 -8.57 1.67 -20.54
N ILE A 129 -7.34 2.22 -20.42
CA ILE A 129 -7.00 3.19 -19.39
C ILE A 129 -7.85 4.46 -19.54
N GLY A 130 -8.04 4.96 -20.75
CA GLY A 130 -8.91 6.11 -21.01
C GLY A 130 -10.33 5.88 -20.48
N LYS A 131 -10.92 4.71 -20.74
CA LYS A 131 -12.23 4.33 -20.20
C LYS A 131 -12.24 4.22 -18.68
N VAL A 132 -11.23 3.57 -18.08
CA VAL A 132 -11.12 3.45 -16.63
C VAL A 132 -11.04 4.83 -15.97
N ILE A 133 -10.27 5.76 -16.52
CA ILE A 133 -10.18 7.15 -16.02
C ILE A 133 -11.53 7.85 -16.12
N GLN A 134 -12.27 7.67 -17.22
CA GLN A 134 -13.59 8.28 -17.41
C GLN A 134 -14.67 7.69 -16.50
N GLU A 135 -14.60 6.39 -16.23
CA GLU A 135 -15.57 5.67 -15.41
C GLU A 135 -15.18 5.64 -13.92
N SER A 136 -13.90 5.89 -13.60
CA SER A 136 -13.44 5.95 -12.21
C SER A 136 -14.12 7.08 -11.46
N GLY A 137 -14.44 6.83 -10.20
CA GLY A 137 -15.03 7.85 -9.33
C GLY A 137 -14.19 9.12 -9.31
N LYS A 138 -14.84 10.28 -9.32
CA LYS A 138 -14.20 11.59 -9.27
C LYS A 138 -13.54 11.81 -7.91
N SER A 139 -12.26 11.47 -7.80
CA SER A 139 -11.47 11.66 -6.57
C SER A 139 -10.00 11.85 -6.88
N GLY A 140 -9.29 12.55 -6.03
CA GLY A 140 -7.85 12.74 -6.12
C GLY A 140 -7.40 13.22 -7.51
N PHE A 141 -6.35 12.62 -8.05
CA PHE A 141 -5.78 13.03 -9.34
C PHE A 141 -6.62 12.62 -10.57
N ALA A 142 -7.70 11.83 -10.42
CA ALA A 142 -8.61 11.55 -11.53
C ALA A 142 -9.22 12.84 -12.13
N TYR A 143 -9.40 13.88 -11.32
CA TYR A 143 -9.85 15.19 -11.79
C TYR A 143 -8.92 15.82 -12.83
N ILE A 144 -7.61 15.56 -12.77
CA ILE A 144 -6.61 16.12 -13.68
C ILE A 144 -6.82 15.58 -15.11
N PHE A 145 -7.16 14.29 -15.23
CA PHE A 145 -7.29 13.58 -16.49
C PHE A 145 -8.69 13.70 -17.13
N ASN A 146 -9.67 14.15 -16.36
CA ASN A 146 -11.06 14.31 -16.82
C ASN A 146 -11.46 15.77 -17.10
N ASP A 147 -10.52 16.72 -17.07
CA ASP A 147 -10.76 18.17 -17.20
C ASP A 147 -11.94 18.66 -16.33
N ASP A 148 -12.03 18.12 -15.11
CA ASP A 148 -13.14 18.38 -14.21
C ASP A 148 -13.13 19.85 -13.73
N PRO A 149 -14.28 20.53 -13.58
CA PRO A 149 -14.37 21.89 -13.05
C PRO A 149 -13.71 22.09 -11.67
N HIS A 150 -13.63 21.05 -10.83
CA HIS A 150 -12.93 21.10 -9.53
C HIS A 150 -11.44 21.48 -9.67
N LEU A 151 -10.84 21.17 -10.82
CA LEU A 151 -9.46 21.56 -11.11
C LEU A 151 -9.22 23.07 -10.98
N LYS A 152 -10.20 23.90 -11.35
CA LYS A 152 -10.06 25.37 -11.35
C LYS A 152 -9.98 25.98 -9.95
N GLY A 153 -10.51 25.30 -8.93
CA GLY A 153 -10.55 25.77 -7.54
C GLY A 153 -9.51 25.13 -6.62
N ASP A 154 -8.78 24.11 -7.09
CA ASP A 154 -7.86 23.34 -6.26
C ASP A 154 -6.41 23.56 -6.69
N PHE A 155 -5.65 24.29 -5.86
CA PHE A 155 -4.24 24.61 -6.12
C PHE A 155 -3.34 23.37 -6.12
N ILE A 156 -3.69 22.31 -5.36
CA ILE A 156 -2.94 21.05 -5.32
C ILE A 156 -3.07 20.35 -6.66
N LEU A 157 -4.30 20.22 -7.17
CA LEU A 157 -4.56 19.60 -8.47
C LEU A 157 -3.95 20.39 -9.63
N GLN A 158 -3.99 21.73 -9.57
CA GLN A 158 -3.33 22.60 -10.56
C GLN A 158 -1.80 22.42 -10.53
N GLY A 159 -1.20 22.37 -9.34
CA GLY A 159 0.22 22.11 -9.17
C GLY A 159 0.62 20.74 -9.71
N ALA A 160 -0.13 19.71 -9.38
CA ALA A 160 0.10 18.37 -9.88
C ALA A 160 -0.01 18.30 -11.41
N ARG A 161 -1.07 18.88 -12.00
CA ARG A 161 -1.23 18.96 -13.46
C ARG A 161 -0.04 19.64 -14.12
N LYS A 162 0.40 20.78 -13.59
CA LYS A 162 1.58 21.48 -14.09
C LYS A 162 2.81 20.58 -14.10
N TYR A 163 3.12 19.91 -13.01
CA TYR A 163 4.29 19.04 -12.92
C TYR A 163 4.19 17.81 -13.85
N ILE A 164 3.00 17.26 -14.06
CA ILE A 164 2.79 16.18 -15.04
C ILE A 164 3.07 16.69 -16.46
N GLN A 165 2.55 17.86 -16.83
CA GLN A 165 2.78 18.46 -18.15
C GLN A 165 4.26 18.82 -18.39
N GLU A 166 4.92 19.47 -17.42
CA GLU A 166 6.36 19.73 -17.49
C GLU A 166 7.17 18.44 -17.64
N THR A 167 6.77 17.36 -16.95
CA THR A 167 7.43 16.06 -17.08
C THR A 167 7.31 15.51 -18.49
N GLU A 168 6.12 15.60 -19.08
CA GLU A 168 5.88 15.17 -20.46
C GLU A 168 6.73 15.95 -21.46
N GLU A 169 6.76 17.28 -21.33
CA GLU A 169 7.60 18.16 -22.17
C GLU A 169 9.08 17.82 -22.04
N PHE A 170 9.60 17.62 -20.84
CA PHE A 170 10.99 17.22 -20.62
C PHE A 170 11.31 15.84 -21.21
N LEU A 171 10.38 14.86 -21.10
CA LEU A 171 10.58 13.55 -21.72
C LEU A 171 10.59 13.63 -23.25
N GLN A 172 9.74 14.44 -23.86
CA GLN A 172 9.72 14.67 -25.31
C GLN A 172 11.03 15.31 -25.81
N ASN A 173 11.67 16.13 -24.97
CA ASN A 173 12.97 16.77 -25.28
C ASN A 173 14.18 15.95 -24.81
N GLU A 174 13.99 14.68 -24.39
CA GLU A 174 15.02 13.79 -23.85
C GLU A 174 15.73 14.31 -22.58
N GLU A 175 15.15 15.31 -21.91
CA GLU A 175 15.67 15.92 -20.68
C GLU A 175 15.29 15.10 -19.45
N THR A 176 15.75 13.86 -19.39
CA THR A 176 15.34 12.84 -18.42
C THR A 176 15.49 13.26 -16.95
N GLU A 177 16.56 13.98 -16.61
CA GLU A 177 16.80 14.45 -15.24
C GLU A 177 15.76 15.50 -14.82
N LYS A 178 15.48 16.47 -15.69
CA LYS A 178 14.45 17.48 -15.42
C LYS A 178 13.06 16.85 -15.29
N ALA A 179 12.76 15.87 -16.14
CA ALA A 179 11.52 15.10 -16.07
C ALA A 179 11.37 14.41 -14.69
N ALA A 180 12.40 13.72 -14.21
CA ALA A 180 12.37 13.05 -12.91
C ALA A 180 12.26 14.06 -11.75
N ILE A 181 12.89 15.22 -11.85
CA ILE A 181 12.78 16.32 -10.87
C ILE A 181 11.34 16.86 -10.85
N SER A 182 10.77 17.16 -12.02
CA SER A 182 9.42 17.71 -12.10
C SER A 182 8.38 16.73 -11.56
N LEU A 183 8.45 15.46 -11.98
CA LEU A 183 7.53 14.43 -11.47
C LEU A 183 7.67 14.19 -9.97
N GLY A 184 8.90 14.21 -9.46
CA GLY A 184 9.17 14.05 -8.02
C GLY A 184 8.54 15.13 -7.13
N ARG A 185 8.20 16.31 -7.68
CA ARG A 185 7.50 17.38 -6.94
C ARG A 185 6.05 17.04 -6.61
N ILE A 186 5.51 15.98 -7.19
CA ILE A 186 4.16 15.47 -6.88
C ILE A 186 4.14 14.73 -5.54
N LEU A 187 5.28 14.27 -5.04
CA LEU A 187 5.40 13.56 -3.77
C LEU A 187 4.80 14.40 -2.63
N GLY A 188 3.93 13.79 -1.85
CA GLY A 188 3.25 14.44 -0.73
C GLY A 188 2.10 15.39 -1.14
N LEU A 189 1.80 15.56 -2.44
CA LEU A 189 0.65 16.37 -2.86
C LEU A 189 -0.66 15.60 -2.69
N GLY A 190 -1.59 16.20 -1.98
CA GLY A 190 -2.92 15.64 -1.69
C GLY A 190 -3.27 15.69 -0.21
N THR A 191 -4.51 15.31 0.10
CA THR A 191 -5.03 15.25 1.47
C THR A 191 -5.05 13.83 1.98
N GLY A 192 -4.86 13.64 3.29
CA GLY A 192 -4.94 12.33 3.96
C GLY A 192 -3.58 11.68 4.23
N LEU A 193 -3.62 10.43 4.70
CA LEU A 193 -2.44 9.66 5.09
C LEU A 193 -1.65 9.11 3.90
N THR A 194 -2.32 8.89 2.78
CA THR A 194 -1.76 8.54 1.47
C THR A 194 -2.14 9.66 0.50
N PRO A 195 -1.30 10.69 0.34
CA PRO A 195 -1.55 11.74 -0.62
C PRO A 195 -1.71 11.19 -2.05
N SER A 196 -2.65 11.75 -2.82
CA SER A 196 -2.90 11.29 -4.21
C SER A 196 -1.67 11.33 -5.10
N GLY A 197 -0.71 12.21 -4.78
CA GLY A 197 0.59 12.29 -5.46
C GLY A 197 1.44 11.04 -5.25
N ASP A 198 1.44 10.51 -4.03
CA ASP A 198 2.20 9.30 -3.70
C ASP A 198 1.61 8.08 -4.40
N ASP A 199 0.27 7.95 -4.40
CA ASP A 199 -0.42 6.88 -5.12
C ASP A 199 -0.17 6.97 -6.63
N PHE A 200 -0.18 8.18 -7.19
CA PHE A 200 0.14 8.40 -8.60
C PHE A 200 1.58 8.00 -8.94
N LEU A 201 2.56 8.39 -8.13
CA LEU A 201 3.96 8.00 -8.33
C LEU A 201 4.16 6.49 -8.20
N CYS A 202 3.50 5.85 -7.24
CA CYS A 202 3.50 4.39 -7.11
C CYS A 202 2.94 3.73 -8.38
N GLY A 203 1.86 4.27 -8.96
CA GLY A 203 1.29 3.80 -10.21
C GLY A 203 2.26 3.94 -11.40
N VAL A 204 2.93 5.09 -11.52
CA VAL A 204 3.95 5.32 -12.56
C VAL A 204 5.10 4.33 -12.41
N LEU A 205 5.64 4.14 -11.21
CA LEU A 205 6.74 3.21 -10.97
C LEU A 205 6.32 1.75 -11.25
N ALA A 206 5.11 1.36 -10.88
CA ALA A 206 4.56 0.04 -11.18
C ALA A 206 4.45 -0.19 -12.69
N MET A 207 3.98 0.82 -13.45
CA MET A 207 3.92 0.74 -14.91
C MET A 207 5.29 0.62 -15.55
N LEU A 208 6.28 1.40 -15.11
CA LEU A 208 7.65 1.33 -15.60
C LEU A 208 8.27 -0.04 -15.33
N GLN A 209 8.02 -0.62 -14.16
CA GLN A 209 8.44 -1.97 -13.83
C GLN A 209 7.77 -3.01 -14.72
N THR A 210 6.43 -2.94 -14.86
CA THR A 210 5.64 -3.89 -15.63
C THR A 210 6.03 -3.90 -17.12
N THR A 211 6.49 -2.76 -17.63
CA THR A 211 6.92 -2.58 -19.03
C THR A 211 8.42 -2.79 -19.26
N GLY A 212 9.13 -3.36 -18.27
CA GLY A 212 10.58 -3.63 -18.37
C GLY A 212 11.45 -2.37 -18.37
N GLN A 213 10.91 -1.23 -17.93
CA GLN A 213 11.63 0.06 -17.93
C GLN A 213 12.23 0.43 -16.57
N GLU A 214 12.24 -0.48 -15.61
CA GLU A 214 12.76 -0.25 -14.26
C GLU A 214 14.24 0.17 -14.23
N LYS A 215 15.01 -0.17 -15.27
CA LYS A 215 16.44 0.13 -15.38
C LYS A 215 16.76 1.36 -16.22
N ASN A 216 15.77 2.04 -16.81
CA ASN A 216 16.04 3.26 -17.57
C ASN A 216 16.48 4.41 -16.64
N SER A 217 17.09 5.46 -17.22
CA SER A 217 17.65 6.59 -16.46
C SER A 217 16.56 7.36 -15.68
N PHE A 218 15.40 7.57 -16.30
CA PHE A 218 14.26 8.24 -15.69
C PHE A 218 13.78 7.52 -14.43
N THR A 219 13.53 6.19 -14.52
CA THR A 219 13.07 5.39 -13.39
C THR A 219 14.08 5.40 -12.24
N ARG A 220 15.38 5.25 -12.56
CA ARG A 220 16.45 5.30 -11.53
C ARG A 220 16.54 6.65 -10.83
N MET A 221 16.33 7.74 -11.55
CA MET A 221 16.34 9.09 -10.99
C MET A 221 15.10 9.33 -10.13
N LEU A 222 13.94 8.87 -10.57
CA LEU A 222 12.69 8.99 -9.83
C LEU A 222 12.73 8.21 -8.50
N HIS A 223 13.33 7.01 -8.47
CA HIS A 223 13.50 6.22 -7.24
C HIS A 223 14.44 6.85 -6.20
N ARG A 224 15.26 7.81 -6.58
CA ARG A 224 16.20 8.47 -5.65
C ARG A 224 15.61 9.72 -4.98
N ARG A 225 14.37 10.06 -5.30
CA ARG A 225 13.67 11.22 -4.76
C ARG A 225 12.78 10.83 -3.61
#